data_dfb822a36b6899417ab2dfdd3f39b4a8
#
_entry.id   dfb822a36b6899417ab2dfdd3f39b4a8
#
_cell.length_a   1.000
_cell.length_b   1.000
_cell.length_c   1.000
_cell.angle_alpha   90.00
_cell.angle_beta   90.00
_cell.angle_gamma   90.00
#
_symmetry.space_group_name_H-M   'P 1'
#
loop_
_entity.id
_entity.type
_entity.pdbx_description
1 polymer ?
#
loop_
_entity_poly.entity_id
_entity_poly.type
_entity_poly.pdbx_seq_one_letter_code
_entity_poly.pdbx_strand_id
1 'polypeptide(L)'
;ATLQAITAGGFTMTVNGTLVVISAVNLSAVTSFAQAASAIQTKLQTQKPGTLCSYDASLGKFVITSPTSGVTSTITVASADVSGLAAAIGMLSATLVQGKSEETPEDALTQCEQYDNSFYGVALDSEYDDVQASYDAAVWTQARNKVFFNTTNDADCLTATAPTTLVGQMKDASLKRTSATYGPVAGSYAGVSVAGRAFTVNFEGTNTTLTLMYKKLPAITVAKLSSSQKGHLASINCNVFLDAGGNSIYDEGKMADGTFFDTVHGTDWLQNRIETDVFNLMYRSPTKVPYTDTGVSMIIQKVERGLRQGVTNGLIAPGQTTDGTYLELGYRIDYIPVSDVSDADKGNRIYRGVTFIAVGAGAIHKITITGSFSE
;
A
#
# COMPACT_ATOMS: atom_id res chain seq x y z
N ALA A 1 -16.14 42.59 -21.15
CA ALA A 1 -16.11 42.65 -22.62
C ALA A 1 -16.61 41.31 -23.15
N THR A 2 -17.53 41.34 -24.11
CA THR A 2 -18.01 40.13 -24.77
C THR A 2 -16.87 39.62 -25.69
N LEU A 3 -16.55 38.34 -25.67
CA LEU A 3 -15.52 37.73 -26.53
C LEU A 3 -15.75 38.09 -28.02
N GLN A 4 -16.97 38.23 -28.44
CA GLN A 4 -17.36 38.60 -29.81
C GLN A 4 -16.84 39.97 -30.27
N ALA A 5 -16.44 40.88 -29.37
CA ALA A 5 -15.80 42.13 -29.72
C ALA A 5 -14.37 41.98 -30.24
N ILE A 6 -13.77 40.78 -30.07
CA ILE A 6 -12.39 40.50 -30.48
C ILE A 6 -12.38 39.96 -31.91
N THR A 7 -11.96 40.78 -32.84
CA THR A 7 -11.92 40.46 -34.29
C THR A 7 -10.51 40.11 -34.80
N ALA A 8 -9.48 40.53 -34.06
CA ALA A 8 -8.09 40.31 -34.40
C ALA A 8 -7.20 40.17 -33.15
N GLY A 9 -7.64 39.34 -32.20
CA GLY A 9 -6.94 39.12 -30.93
C GLY A 9 -5.63 38.32 -31.08
N GLY A 10 -4.76 38.46 -30.09
CA GLY A 10 -3.52 37.71 -30.02
C GLY A 10 -2.82 37.87 -28.68
N PHE A 11 -1.86 36.98 -28.44
CA PHE A 11 -0.96 37.05 -27.28
C PHE A 11 0.29 36.21 -27.53
N THR A 12 1.27 36.34 -26.67
CA THR A 12 2.45 35.51 -26.64
C THR A 12 2.50 34.69 -25.38
N MET A 13 3.04 33.47 -25.45
CA MET A 13 3.34 32.62 -24.32
C MET A 13 4.47 31.65 -24.66
N THR A 14 5.08 31.04 -23.70
CA THR A 14 6.07 29.97 -23.94
C THR A 14 5.44 28.62 -23.61
N VAL A 15 5.56 27.67 -24.51
CA VAL A 15 5.12 26.27 -24.33
C VAL A 15 6.29 25.35 -24.61
N ASN A 16 6.73 24.60 -23.61
CA ASN A 16 7.88 23.69 -23.72
C ASN A 16 9.15 24.39 -24.25
N GLY A 17 9.47 25.55 -23.68
CA GLY A 17 10.61 26.38 -24.09
C GLY A 17 10.48 27.06 -25.44
N THR A 18 9.39 26.83 -26.20
CA THR A 18 9.14 27.47 -27.50
C THR A 18 8.25 28.69 -27.34
N LEU A 19 8.69 29.85 -27.85
CA LEU A 19 7.84 31.05 -27.88
C LEU A 19 6.71 30.82 -28.90
N VAL A 20 5.49 30.91 -28.44
CA VAL A 20 4.26 30.80 -29.22
C VAL A 20 3.65 32.18 -29.36
N VAL A 21 3.51 32.68 -30.59
CA VAL A 21 2.91 33.97 -30.88
C VAL A 21 1.66 33.74 -31.69
N ILE A 22 0.50 33.93 -31.09
CA ILE A 22 -0.75 33.86 -31.85
C ILE A 22 -1.27 35.26 -32.18
N SER A 23 -1.87 35.39 -33.35
CA SER A 23 -2.42 36.63 -33.84
C SER A 23 -3.65 36.38 -34.72
N ALA A 24 -4.39 37.44 -35.01
CA ALA A 24 -5.57 37.38 -35.87
C ALA A 24 -6.59 36.32 -35.43
N VAL A 25 -6.77 36.14 -34.10
CA VAL A 25 -7.86 35.34 -33.57
C VAL A 25 -9.15 36.14 -33.68
N ASN A 26 -10.09 35.63 -34.47
CA ASN A 26 -11.40 36.26 -34.66
C ASN A 26 -12.46 35.47 -33.90
N LEU A 27 -13.10 36.11 -32.93
CA LEU A 27 -14.14 35.56 -32.14
C LEU A 27 -15.56 36.19 -32.40
N SER A 28 -15.70 37.01 -33.45
CA SER A 28 -16.93 37.72 -33.74
C SER A 28 -18.13 36.81 -34.02
N ALA A 29 -17.89 35.63 -34.57
CA ALA A 29 -18.93 34.66 -34.91
C ALA A 29 -19.13 33.56 -33.87
N VAL A 30 -18.39 33.54 -32.76
CA VAL A 30 -18.53 32.47 -31.77
C VAL A 30 -19.78 32.64 -30.94
N THR A 31 -20.50 31.55 -30.70
CA THR A 31 -21.73 31.50 -29.90
C THR A 31 -21.57 30.83 -28.55
N SER A 32 -20.37 30.20 -28.31
CA SER A 32 -20.06 29.55 -27.04
C SER A 32 -18.58 29.71 -26.67
N PHE A 33 -18.25 29.52 -25.38
CA PHE A 33 -16.86 29.52 -24.93
C PHE A 33 -16.05 28.33 -25.51
N ALA A 34 -16.72 27.21 -25.76
CA ALA A 34 -16.07 26.06 -26.42
C ALA A 34 -15.64 26.39 -27.86
N GLN A 35 -16.46 27.13 -28.62
CA GLN A 35 -16.08 27.60 -29.97
C GLN A 35 -14.92 28.61 -29.89
N ALA A 36 -14.92 29.49 -28.90
CA ALA A 36 -13.81 30.42 -28.69
C ALA A 36 -12.52 29.67 -28.37
N ALA A 37 -12.57 28.65 -27.52
CA ALA A 37 -11.42 27.81 -27.21
C ALA A 37 -10.89 27.09 -28.46
N SER A 38 -11.77 26.54 -29.32
CA SER A 38 -11.38 25.89 -30.58
C SER A 38 -10.70 26.86 -31.54
N ALA A 39 -11.18 28.11 -31.66
CA ALA A 39 -10.56 29.13 -32.51
C ALA A 39 -9.14 29.51 -32.03
N ILE A 40 -8.96 29.61 -30.71
CA ILE A 40 -7.67 29.86 -30.07
C ILE A 40 -6.74 28.63 -30.25
N GLN A 41 -7.24 27.43 -30.05
CA GLN A 41 -6.50 26.19 -30.24
C GLN A 41 -5.93 26.05 -31.65
N THR A 42 -6.73 26.37 -32.66
CA THR A 42 -6.29 26.34 -34.06
C THR A 42 -5.06 27.22 -34.29
N LYS A 43 -5.02 28.41 -33.65
CA LYS A 43 -3.88 29.32 -33.77
C LYS A 43 -2.67 28.83 -32.94
N LEU A 44 -2.91 28.27 -31.74
CA LEU A 44 -1.85 27.68 -30.92
C LEU A 44 -1.18 26.52 -31.68
N GLN A 45 -1.95 25.62 -32.27
CA GLN A 45 -1.45 24.45 -32.99
C GLN A 45 -0.68 24.79 -34.26
N THR A 46 -0.93 25.93 -34.88
CA THR A 46 -0.12 26.41 -36.01
C THR A 46 1.32 26.70 -35.57
N GLN A 47 1.54 27.14 -34.33
CA GLN A 47 2.86 27.49 -33.81
C GLN A 47 3.48 26.33 -33.01
N LYS A 48 2.67 25.60 -32.27
CA LYS A 48 3.07 24.46 -31.45
C LYS A 48 2.03 23.33 -31.61
N PRO A 49 2.24 22.39 -32.54
CA PRO A 49 1.36 21.27 -32.78
C PRO A 49 1.09 20.47 -31.47
N GLY A 50 -0.13 20.02 -31.30
CA GLY A 50 -0.56 19.26 -30.12
C GLY A 50 -0.93 20.11 -28.88
N THR A 51 -0.70 21.43 -28.88
CA THR A 51 -1.18 22.30 -27.80
C THR A 51 -2.72 22.34 -27.84
N LEU A 52 -3.36 22.12 -26.69
CA LEU A 52 -4.82 22.13 -26.57
C LEU A 52 -5.29 23.43 -25.91
N CYS A 53 -6.48 23.88 -26.28
CA CYS A 53 -7.21 24.93 -25.57
C CYS A 53 -8.65 24.48 -25.42
N SER A 54 -9.14 24.43 -24.19
CA SER A 54 -10.52 24.06 -23.85
C SER A 54 -11.14 25.07 -22.91
N TYR A 55 -12.46 25.02 -22.79
CA TYR A 55 -13.20 25.74 -21.76
C TYR A 55 -13.77 24.74 -20.78
N ASP A 56 -13.34 24.84 -19.53
CA ASP A 56 -13.88 24.04 -18.44
C ASP A 56 -15.11 24.74 -17.87
N ALA A 57 -16.27 24.17 -18.14
CA ALA A 57 -17.54 24.72 -17.70
C ALA A 57 -17.76 24.61 -16.17
N SER A 58 -17.12 23.64 -15.52
CA SER A 58 -17.22 23.45 -14.07
C SER A 58 -16.44 24.51 -13.29
N LEU A 59 -15.31 24.92 -13.83
CA LEU A 59 -14.47 25.99 -13.27
C LEU A 59 -14.76 27.37 -13.85
N GLY A 60 -15.51 27.45 -14.94
CA GLY A 60 -15.77 28.68 -15.67
C GLY A 60 -14.51 29.31 -16.30
N LYS A 61 -13.53 28.50 -16.72
CA LYS A 61 -12.19 28.98 -17.14
C LYS A 61 -11.74 28.37 -18.45
N PHE A 62 -10.92 29.12 -19.18
CA PHE A 62 -10.16 28.59 -20.29
C PHE A 62 -8.93 27.87 -19.74
N VAL A 63 -8.59 26.71 -20.34
CA VAL A 63 -7.44 25.89 -20.00
C VAL A 63 -6.60 25.67 -21.25
N ILE A 64 -5.31 26.00 -21.18
CA ILE A 64 -4.32 25.70 -22.23
C ILE A 64 -3.41 24.60 -21.72
N THR A 65 -3.29 23.52 -22.50
CA THR A 65 -2.51 22.35 -22.12
C THR A 65 -1.35 22.15 -23.11
N SER A 66 -0.15 21.93 -22.57
CA SER A 66 1.05 21.57 -23.32
C SER A 66 0.86 20.24 -24.06
N PRO A 67 1.51 20.05 -25.23
CA PRO A 67 1.44 18.79 -25.97
C PRO A 67 2.23 17.62 -25.35
N THR A 68 3.01 17.88 -24.31
CA THR A 68 3.81 16.86 -23.61
C THR A 68 3.45 16.80 -22.15
N SER A 69 3.83 15.71 -21.49
CA SER A 69 3.79 15.50 -20.04
C SER A 69 5.21 15.50 -19.44
N GLY A 70 5.32 15.35 -18.13
CA GLY A 70 6.59 15.26 -17.44
C GLY A 70 7.31 16.61 -17.27
N VAL A 71 8.53 16.58 -16.77
CA VAL A 71 9.31 17.79 -16.39
C VAL A 71 9.59 18.76 -17.54
N THR A 72 9.55 18.28 -18.78
CA THR A 72 9.72 19.08 -19.98
C THR A 72 8.45 19.82 -20.40
N SER A 73 7.33 19.49 -19.79
CA SER A 73 6.05 20.14 -20.01
C SER A 73 5.98 21.45 -19.21
N THR A 74 6.32 22.55 -19.86
CA THR A 74 6.34 23.88 -19.26
C THR A 74 5.43 24.84 -20.02
N ILE A 75 4.80 25.73 -19.27
CA ILE A 75 3.91 26.75 -19.83
C ILE A 75 4.07 28.05 -19.04
N THR A 76 3.94 29.19 -19.72
CA THR A 76 3.95 30.50 -19.05
C THR A 76 2.57 31.17 -19.14
N VAL A 77 2.35 32.19 -18.35
CA VAL A 77 1.21 33.10 -18.56
C VAL A 77 1.35 33.80 -19.91
N ALA A 78 0.23 34.24 -20.43
CA ALA A 78 0.24 35.04 -21.66
C ALA A 78 0.83 36.43 -21.40
N SER A 79 1.47 36.96 -22.43
CA SER A 79 2.01 38.33 -22.48
C SER A 79 1.72 38.96 -23.84
N ALA A 80 2.07 40.24 -24.06
CA ALA A 80 1.86 40.96 -25.30
C ALA A 80 0.42 40.85 -25.83
N ASP A 81 -0.56 41.09 -24.94
CA ASP A 81 -1.99 40.97 -25.23
C ASP A 81 -2.42 41.96 -26.33
N VAL A 82 -2.96 41.44 -27.41
CA VAL A 82 -3.49 42.22 -28.55
C VAL A 82 -4.99 42.14 -28.56
N SER A 83 -5.64 43.28 -28.65
CA SER A 83 -7.10 43.42 -28.63
C SER A 83 -7.78 42.82 -27.38
N GLY A 84 -7.05 42.72 -26.25
CA GLY A 84 -7.58 42.26 -24.98
C GLY A 84 -7.96 40.79 -24.94
N LEU A 85 -7.43 39.92 -25.87
CA LEU A 85 -7.77 38.51 -25.93
C LEU A 85 -7.32 37.76 -24.68
N ALA A 86 -6.03 37.91 -24.31
CA ALA A 86 -5.47 37.21 -23.15
C ALA A 86 -6.17 37.66 -21.84
N ALA A 87 -6.47 38.93 -21.71
CA ALA A 87 -7.22 39.44 -20.57
C ALA A 87 -8.65 38.88 -20.51
N ALA A 88 -9.34 38.82 -21.65
CA ALA A 88 -10.73 38.36 -21.73
C ALA A 88 -10.88 36.86 -21.39
N ILE A 89 -9.86 36.06 -21.68
CA ILE A 89 -9.84 34.60 -21.34
C ILE A 89 -9.07 34.27 -20.04
N GLY A 90 -8.59 35.30 -19.32
CA GLY A 90 -7.92 35.15 -18.02
C GLY A 90 -6.48 34.65 -18.07
N MET A 91 -5.81 34.65 -19.25
CA MET A 91 -4.48 34.09 -19.41
C MET A 91 -3.33 34.99 -18.94
N LEU A 92 -3.58 36.29 -18.65
CA LEU A 92 -2.55 37.18 -18.09
C LEU A 92 -2.22 36.86 -16.62
N SER A 93 -3.17 36.25 -15.90
CA SER A 93 -3.06 35.87 -14.50
C SER A 93 -3.47 34.42 -14.25
N ALA A 94 -3.26 33.56 -15.23
CA ALA A 94 -3.63 32.14 -15.13
C ALA A 94 -2.83 31.43 -14.05
N THR A 95 -3.47 30.49 -13.36
CA THR A 95 -2.77 29.57 -12.48
C THR A 95 -1.96 28.58 -13.35
N LEU A 96 -0.64 28.54 -13.12
CA LEU A 96 0.24 27.66 -13.87
C LEU A 96 0.44 26.33 -13.13
N VAL A 97 0.27 25.24 -13.86
CA VAL A 97 0.66 23.91 -13.42
C VAL A 97 1.74 23.43 -14.38
N GLN A 98 2.96 23.30 -13.88
CA GLN A 98 4.09 22.79 -14.67
C GLN A 98 4.08 21.26 -14.61
N GLY A 99 4.63 20.62 -15.65
CA GLY A 99 4.82 19.18 -15.66
C GLY A 99 5.80 18.75 -14.55
N LYS A 100 5.50 17.62 -13.94
CA LYS A 100 6.36 16.99 -12.93
C LYS A 100 6.96 15.71 -13.50
N SER A 101 7.99 15.19 -12.83
CA SER A 101 8.44 13.82 -13.09
C SER A 101 7.26 12.87 -12.89
N GLU A 102 7.27 11.77 -13.62
CA GLU A 102 6.38 10.66 -13.33
C GLU A 102 6.61 10.24 -11.87
N GLU A 103 5.53 10.12 -11.12
CA GLU A 103 5.59 9.69 -9.73
C GLU A 103 5.67 8.16 -9.73
N THR A 104 6.66 7.63 -9.03
CA THR A 104 6.75 6.19 -8.81
C THR A 104 5.81 5.77 -7.68
N PRO A 105 5.35 4.50 -7.65
CA PRO A 105 4.58 4.01 -6.50
C PRO A 105 5.29 4.17 -5.16
N GLU A 106 6.63 4.08 -5.13
CA GLU A 106 7.43 4.32 -3.93
C GLU A 106 7.34 5.78 -3.48
N ASP A 107 7.40 6.75 -4.41
CA ASP A 107 7.25 8.17 -4.09
C ASP A 107 5.86 8.46 -3.55
N ALA A 108 4.83 7.92 -4.19
CA ALA A 108 3.44 8.05 -3.77
C ALA A 108 3.21 7.44 -2.37
N LEU A 109 3.71 6.22 -2.13
CA LEU A 109 3.63 5.57 -0.83
C LEU A 109 4.39 6.34 0.26
N THR A 110 5.54 6.92 -0.08
CA THR A 110 6.32 7.75 0.85
C THR A 110 5.57 9.05 1.18
N GLN A 111 4.90 9.67 0.22
CA GLN A 111 4.05 10.84 0.48
C GLN A 111 2.83 10.48 1.34
N CYS A 112 2.18 9.35 1.08
CA CYS A 112 1.10 8.85 1.92
C CYS A 112 1.57 8.64 3.37
N GLU A 113 2.74 8.03 3.57
CA GLU A 113 3.33 7.80 4.89
C GLU A 113 3.67 9.11 5.62
N GLN A 114 4.15 10.13 4.90
CA GLN A 114 4.42 11.45 5.47
C GLN A 114 3.13 12.19 5.87
N TYR A 115 2.05 11.96 5.14
CA TYR A 115 0.75 12.57 5.45
C TYR A 115 0.07 11.86 6.63
N ASP A 116 -0.01 10.54 6.60
CA ASP A 116 -0.57 9.70 7.66
C ASP A 116 0.09 8.32 7.65
N ASN A 117 0.82 7.98 8.69
CA ASN A 117 1.50 6.70 8.84
C ASN A 117 0.63 5.61 9.51
N SER A 118 -0.66 5.86 9.74
CA SER A 118 -1.54 4.93 10.45
C SER A 118 -1.99 3.73 9.61
N PHE A 119 -1.85 3.76 8.28
CA PHE A 119 -2.22 2.63 7.43
C PHE A 119 -1.27 1.44 7.58
N TYR A 120 -1.83 0.23 7.54
CA TYR A 120 -1.07 -1.01 7.66
C TYR A 120 -0.99 -1.80 6.36
N GLY A 121 -2.09 -1.85 5.58
CA GLY A 121 -2.15 -2.56 4.31
C GLY A 121 -1.88 -1.65 3.12
N VAL A 122 -1.15 -2.16 2.14
CA VAL A 122 -0.85 -1.51 0.87
C VAL A 122 -1.34 -2.40 -0.27
N ALA A 123 -1.97 -1.82 -1.25
CA ALA A 123 -2.27 -2.42 -2.55
C ALA A 123 -2.15 -1.34 -3.62
N LEU A 124 -1.77 -1.73 -4.82
CA LEU A 124 -1.72 -0.83 -5.97
C LEU A 124 -2.94 -1.01 -6.88
N ASP A 125 -3.16 -0.05 -7.78
CA ASP A 125 -4.14 -0.20 -8.85
C ASP A 125 -3.71 -1.30 -9.83
N SER A 126 -4.66 -1.89 -10.52
CA SER A 126 -4.42 -3.01 -11.44
C SER A 126 -3.53 -2.67 -12.65
N GLU A 127 -3.33 -1.39 -12.96
CA GLU A 127 -2.35 -0.98 -13.98
C GLU A 127 -0.91 -1.28 -13.57
N TYR A 128 -0.67 -1.47 -12.27
CA TYR A 128 0.63 -1.86 -11.70
C TYR A 128 0.77 -3.37 -11.47
N ASP A 129 -0.25 -4.18 -11.80
CA ASP A 129 -0.14 -5.63 -11.72
C ASP A 129 0.94 -6.11 -12.70
N ASP A 130 1.80 -7.02 -12.25
CA ASP A 130 2.85 -7.68 -13.05
C ASP A 130 3.87 -6.73 -13.73
N VAL A 131 4.03 -5.50 -13.25
CA VAL A 131 5.07 -4.56 -13.67
C VAL A 131 6.06 -4.29 -12.54
N GLN A 132 7.27 -3.82 -12.87
CA GLN A 132 8.36 -3.58 -11.92
C GLN A 132 7.92 -2.74 -10.72
N ALA A 133 7.02 -1.79 -10.91
CA ALA A 133 6.48 -0.93 -9.86
C ALA A 133 5.82 -1.71 -8.70
N SER A 134 5.23 -2.89 -8.97
CA SER A 134 4.68 -3.74 -7.90
C SER A 134 5.77 -4.39 -7.06
N TYR A 135 6.90 -4.76 -7.67
CA TYR A 135 8.07 -5.26 -6.94
C TYR A 135 8.71 -4.15 -6.08
N ASP A 136 8.83 -2.94 -6.63
CA ASP A 136 9.40 -1.79 -5.92
C ASP A 136 8.53 -1.42 -4.69
N ALA A 137 7.21 -1.45 -4.83
CA ALA A 137 6.27 -1.28 -3.71
C ALA A 137 6.40 -2.39 -2.64
N ALA A 138 6.65 -3.64 -3.07
CA ALA A 138 6.90 -4.74 -2.15
C ALA A 138 8.20 -4.52 -1.35
N VAL A 139 9.27 -4.07 -2.00
CA VAL A 139 10.55 -3.71 -1.35
C VAL A 139 10.35 -2.53 -0.39
N TRP A 140 9.63 -1.49 -0.81
CA TRP A 140 9.31 -0.35 0.04
C TRP A 140 8.57 -0.79 1.31
N THR A 141 7.61 -1.70 1.17
CA THR A 141 6.81 -2.23 2.29
C THR A 141 7.65 -3.11 3.23
N GLN A 142 8.61 -3.87 2.68
CA GLN A 142 9.49 -4.76 3.45
C GLN A 142 10.32 -4.00 4.50
N ALA A 143 10.68 -2.76 4.24
CA ALA A 143 11.44 -1.91 5.17
C ALA A 143 10.57 -1.31 6.30
N ARG A 144 9.29 -1.62 6.35
CA ARG A 144 8.29 -0.98 7.23
C ARG A 144 7.39 -2.02 7.91
N ASN A 145 6.70 -1.61 8.99
CA ASN A 145 5.69 -2.45 9.63
C ASN A 145 4.34 -2.34 8.89
N LYS A 146 4.36 -2.66 7.58
CA LYS A 146 3.19 -2.65 6.70
C LYS A 146 3.14 -3.96 5.89
N VAL A 147 2.02 -4.27 5.27
CA VAL A 147 1.86 -5.46 4.43
C VAL A 147 1.37 -5.06 3.05
N PHE A 148 2.05 -5.55 2.01
CA PHE A 148 1.67 -5.38 0.63
C PHE A 148 0.86 -6.58 0.13
N PHE A 149 -0.31 -6.31 -0.43
CA PHE A 149 -1.19 -7.31 -1.04
C PHE A 149 -1.12 -7.18 -2.55
N ASN A 150 -0.24 -7.99 -3.15
CA ASN A 150 -0.02 -8.01 -4.59
C ASN A 150 -1.07 -8.87 -5.29
N THR A 151 -1.56 -8.40 -6.44
CA THR A 151 -2.30 -9.20 -7.41
C THR A 151 -1.39 -9.54 -8.58
N THR A 152 -1.46 -10.76 -9.09
CA THR A 152 -0.82 -11.17 -10.34
C THR A 152 -1.83 -11.91 -11.22
N ASN A 153 -1.81 -11.65 -12.52
CA ASN A 153 -2.49 -12.46 -13.53
C ASN A 153 -1.53 -13.05 -14.55
N ASP A 154 -0.22 -12.97 -14.27
CA ASP A 154 0.84 -13.50 -15.12
C ASP A 154 0.69 -15.03 -15.28
N ALA A 155 0.42 -15.47 -16.51
CA ALA A 155 0.28 -16.88 -16.85
C ALA A 155 1.57 -17.68 -16.62
N ASP A 156 2.72 -17.02 -16.63
CA ASP A 156 4.01 -17.65 -16.39
C ASP A 156 4.14 -18.14 -14.93
N CYS A 157 3.41 -17.57 -13.99
CA CYS A 157 3.27 -18.08 -12.63
C CYS A 157 2.68 -19.51 -12.57
N LEU A 158 2.00 -19.95 -13.63
CA LEU A 158 1.39 -21.28 -13.73
C LEU A 158 2.30 -22.35 -14.33
N THR A 159 3.52 -21.99 -14.76
CA THR A 159 4.42 -22.88 -15.49
C THR A 159 5.79 -22.97 -14.82
N ALA A 160 6.39 -24.19 -14.82
CA ALA A 160 7.72 -24.43 -14.24
C ALA A 160 8.87 -23.79 -15.02
N THR A 161 8.61 -23.31 -16.23
CA THR A 161 9.66 -22.87 -17.18
C THR A 161 9.86 -21.36 -17.19
N ALA A 162 9.14 -20.61 -16.36
CA ALA A 162 9.25 -19.15 -16.27
C ALA A 162 10.06 -18.76 -15.01
N PRO A 163 11.38 -18.61 -15.12
CA PRO A 163 12.23 -18.36 -13.95
C PRO A 163 12.17 -16.93 -13.43
N THR A 164 11.41 -16.03 -14.05
CA THR A 164 11.54 -14.59 -13.83
C THR A 164 10.22 -13.84 -13.62
N THR A 165 9.17 -14.52 -13.13
CA THR A 165 7.95 -13.81 -12.71
C THR A 165 8.26 -12.87 -11.55
N LEU A 166 7.57 -11.73 -11.45
CA LEU A 166 7.78 -10.79 -10.34
C LEU A 166 7.48 -11.44 -8.99
N VAL A 167 6.48 -12.31 -8.92
CA VAL A 167 6.18 -13.09 -7.69
C VAL A 167 7.34 -14.01 -7.32
N GLY A 168 7.97 -14.66 -8.32
CA GLY A 168 9.18 -15.45 -8.11
C GLY A 168 10.33 -14.61 -7.56
N GLN A 169 10.55 -13.43 -8.10
CA GLN A 169 11.55 -12.48 -7.58
C GLN A 169 11.23 -12.02 -6.13
N MET A 170 9.97 -11.74 -5.80
CA MET A 170 9.54 -11.42 -4.43
C MET A 170 9.85 -12.55 -3.45
N LYS A 171 9.64 -13.81 -3.87
CA LYS A 171 10.01 -14.98 -3.08
C LYS A 171 11.52 -15.09 -2.91
N ASP A 172 12.29 -14.98 -4.00
CA ASP A 172 13.76 -15.12 -3.96
C ASP A 172 14.41 -14.03 -3.11
N ALA A 173 13.82 -12.83 -3.09
CA ALA A 173 14.17 -11.72 -2.19
C ALA A 173 13.66 -11.91 -0.75
N SER A 174 12.94 -13.00 -0.46
CA SER A 174 12.39 -13.32 0.87
C SER A 174 11.56 -12.18 1.47
N LEU A 175 10.66 -11.58 0.67
CA LEU A 175 9.85 -10.43 1.10
C LEU A 175 8.74 -10.89 2.07
N LYS A 176 9.04 -10.91 3.36
CA LYS A 176 8.15 -11.35 4.43
C LYS A 176 6.86 -10.51 4.56
N ARG A 177 6.88 -9.28 4.05
CA ARG A 177 5.75 -8.34 4.17
C ARG A 177 4.90 -8.26 2.90
N THR A 178 5.06 -9.19 1.97
CA THR A 178 4.29 -9.24 0.72
C THR A 178 3.50 -10.53 0.63
N SER A 179 2.20 -10.43 0.39
CA SER A 179 1.30 -11.54 0.07
C SER A 179 0.87 -11.44 -1.38
N ALA A 180 1.36 -12.35 -2.24
CA ALA A 180 0.98 -12.39 -3.64
C ALA A 180 -0.19 -13.33 -3.89
N THR A 181 -1.15 -12.90 -4.68
CA THR A 181 -2.37 -13.67 -5.01
C THR A 181 -2.58 -13.72 -6.51
N TYR A 182 -2.68 -14.92 -7.06
CA TYR A 182 -3.03 -15.14 -8.46
C TYR A 182 -4.53 -14.92 -8.69
N GLY A 183 -4.86 -14.00 -9.58
CA GLY A 183 -6.21 -13.73 -10.07
C GLY A 183 -6.34 -14.15 -11.54
N PRO A 184 -7.26 -15.05 -11.91
CA PRO A 184 -7.38 -15.54 -13.30
C PRO A 184 -7.91 -14.49 -14.28
N VAL A 185 -8.33 -13.35 -13.79
CA VAL A 185 -8.88 -12.23 -14.58
C VAL A 185 -8.08 -10.97 -14.27
N ALA A 186 -7.56 -10.32 -15.30
CA ALA A 186 -6.87 -9.04 -15.17
C ALA A 186 -7.78 -7.99 -14.50
N GLY A 187 -7.21 -7.16 -13.64
CA GLY A 187 -7.96 -6.15 -12.91
C GLY A 187 -8.92 -6.69 -11.85
N SER A 188 -8.72 -7.94 -11.39
CA SER A 188 -9.61 -8.58 -10.41
C SER A 188 -9.43 -8.09 -8.98
N TYR A 189 -8.38 -7.34 -8.67
CA TYR A 189 -8.03 -6.87 -7.32
C TYR A 189 -8.02 -8.00 -6.26
N ALA A 190 -7.50 -9.18 -6.63
CA ALA A 190 -7.50 -10.35 -5.75
C ALA A 190 -6.78 -10.06 -4.42
N GLY A 191 -5.64 -9.38 -4.45
CA GLY A 191 -4.92 -8.95 -3.25
C GLY A 191 -5.75 -8.05 -2.34
N VAL A 192 -6.52 -7.11 -2.91
CA VAL A 192 -7.40 -6.21 -2.14
C VAL A 192 -8.51 -7.00 -1.44
N SER A 193 -9.10 -8.00 -2.11
CA SER A 193 -10.11 -8.87 -1.51
C SER A 193 -9.53 -9.68 -0.35
N VAL A 194 -8.27 -10.15 -0.47
CA VAL A 194 -7.54 -10.81 0.62
C VAL A 194 -7.33 -9.85 1.78
N ALA A 195 -6.89 -8.63 1.53
CA ALA A 195 -6.71 -7.59 2.55
C ALA A 195 -8.02 -7.32 3.30
N GLY A 196 -9.13 -7.17 2.55
CA GLY A 196 -10.46 -6.98 3.13
C GLY A 196 -10.87 -8.14 4.05
N ARG A 197 -10.53 -9.38 3.70
CA ARG A 197 -10.80 -10.55 4.57
C ARG A 197 -9.82 -10.60 5.75
N ALA A 198 -8.55 -10.31 5.54
CA ALA A 198 -7.51 -10.32 6.55
C ALA A 198 -7.79 -9.33 7.69
N PHE A 199 -8.25 -8.14 7.37
CA PHE A 199 -8.47 -7.06 8.33
C PHE A 199 -9.82 -7.13 9.07
N THR A 200 -10.59 -8.20 8.88
CA THR A 200 -11.77 -8.46 9.73
C THR A 200 -11.43 -9.02 11.12
N VAL A 201 -10.17 -9.27 11.41
CA VAL A 201 -9.72 -9.81 12.70
C VAL A 201 -9.97 -8.81 13.82
N ASN A 202 -10.67 -9.24 14.86
CA ASN A 202 -10.80 -8.49 16.09
C ASN A 202 -9.86 -9.09 17.17
N PHE A 203 -8.67 -8.56 17.29
CA PHE A 203 -7.68 -9.04 18.26
C PHE A 203 -8.07 -8.84 19.74
N GLU A 204 -9.11 -8.07 20.04
CA GLU A 204 -9.65 -7.95 21.41
C GLU A 204 -10.66 -9.07 21.75
N GLY A 205 -11.06 -9.87 20.78
CA GLY A 205 -11.97 -11.00 20.98
C GLY A 205 -11.26 -12.26 21.50
N THR A 206 -12.05 -13.32 21.73
CA THR A 206 -11.57 -14.64 22.15
C THR A 206 -11.54 -15.58 20.97
N ASN A 207 -10.40 -16.24 20.71
CA ASN A 207 -10.19 -17.15 19.57
C ASN A 207 -10.55 -16.50 18.22
N THR A 208 -10.07 -15.28 18.00
CA THR A 208 -10.42 -14.46 16.83
C THR A 208 -9.31 -14.33 15.81
N THR A 209 -8.11 -14.83 16.09
CA THR A 209 -7.04 -14.88 15.09
C THR A 209 -7.46 -15.70 13.87
N LEU A 210 -7.06 -15.26 12.69
CA LEU A 210 -7.59 -15.75 11.43
C LEU A 210 -6.45 -16.25 10.53
N THR A 211 -6.42 -17.53 10.21
CA THR A 211 -5.68 -17.98 9.03
C THR A 211 -6.47 -17.71 7.75
N LEU A 212 -5.76 -17.37 6.68
CA LEU A 212 -6.40 -17.12 5.37
C LEU A 212 -6.78 -18.43 4.65
N MET A 213 -6.12 -19.53 4.95
CA MET A 213 -6.45 -20.84 4.37
C MET A 213 -7.93 -21.20 4.60
N TYR A 214 -8.57 -21.75 3.56
CA TYR A 214 -9.99 -22.12 3.54
C TYR A 214 -10.98 -20.93 3.66
N LYS A 215 -10.54 -19.69 3.53
CA LYS A 215 -11.46 -18.55 3.60
C LYS A 215 -12.06 -18.26 2.22
N LYS A 216 -13.29 -17.74 2.23
CA LYS A 216 -13.97 -17.24 1.04
C LYS A 216 -13.52 -15.80 0.78
N LEU A 217 -13.34 -15.48 -0.49
CA LEU A 217 -13.06 -14.12 -0.95
C LEU A 217 -14.28 -13.59 -1.71
N PRO A 218 -14.86 -12.45 -1.31
CA PRO A 218 -15.97 -11.85 -2.03
C PRO A 218 -15.50 -11.23 -3.35
N ALA A 219 -16.37 -11.28 -4.36
CA ALA A 219 -16.18 -10.62 -5.66
C ALA A 219 -14.97 -11.07 -6.49
N ILE A 220 -14.33 -12.20 -6.14
CA ILE A 220 -13.19 -12.73 -6.87
C ILE A 220 -13.59 -13.96 -7.66
N THR A 221 -13.16 -14.01 -8.93
CA THR A 221 -13.35 -15.17 -9.79
C THR A 221 -12.50 -16.35 -9.30
N VAL A 222 -13.14 -17.49 -9.16
CA VAL A 222 -12.48 -18.74 -8.77
C VAL A 222 -11.57 -19.21 -9.89
N ALA A 223 -10.30 -19.47 -9.60
CA ALA A 223 -9.35 -20.02 -10.54
C ALA A 223 -9.61 -21.51 -10.76
N LYS A 224 -9.63 -21.92 -12.04
CA LYS A 224 -9.71 -23.34 -12.44
C LYS A 224 -8.32 -23.80 -12.86
N LEU A 225 -7.60 -24.47 -11.98
CA LEU A 225 -6.21 -24.86 -12.16
C LEU A 225 -6.06 -26.38 -12.14
N SER A 226 -5.12 -26.87 -12.94
CA SER A 226 -4.63 -28.24 -12.82
C SER A 226 -3.77 -28.41 -11.55
N SER A 227 -3.56 -29.63 -11.11
CA SER A 227 -2.69 -29.92 -9.96
C SER A 227 -1.26 -29.44 -10.18
N SER A 228 -0.76 -29.48 -11.43
CA SER A 228 0.57 -28.98 -11.78
C SER A 228 0.64 -27.46 -11.63
N GLN A 229 -0.32 -26.72 -12.17
CA GLN A 229 -0.38 -25.26 -12.06
C GLN A 229 -0.47 -24.80 -10.60
N LYS A 230 -1.31 -25.47 -9.80
CA LYS A 230 -1.37 -25.24 -8.35
C LYS A 230 -0.03 -25.50 -7.67
N GLY A 231 0.67 -26.57 -8.07
CA GLY A 231 2.00 -26.90 -7.57
C GLY A 231 3.03 -25.82 -7.88
N HIS A 232 2.94 -25.18 -9.07
CA HIS A 232 3.84 -24.09 -9.43
C HIS A 232 3.57 -22.82 -8.63
N LEU A 233 2.32 -22.42 -8.47
CA LEU A 233 1.97 -21.31 -7.59
C LEU A 233 2.48 -21.52 -6.16
N ALA A 234 2.27 -22.73 -5.60
CA ALA A 234 2.78 -23.07 -4.28
C ALA A 234 4.31 -23.00 -4.20
N SER A 235 5.02 -23.37 -5.27
CA SER A 235 6.48 -23.33 -5.32
C SER A 235 7.08 -21.93 -5.28
N ILE A 236 6.32 -20.92 -5.70
CA ILE A 236 6.70 -19.49 -5.66
C ILE A 236 5.97 -18.72 -4.54
N ASN A 237 5.35 -19.43 -3.57
CA ASN A 237 4.57 -18.85 -2.48
C ASN A 237 3.44 -17.89 -2.97
N CYS A 238 2.90 -18.15 -4.16
CA CYS A 238 1.77 -17.42 -4.71
C CYS A 238 0.47 -18.09 -4.29
N ASN A 239 -0.37 -17.32 -3.61
CA ASN A 239 -1.67 -17.80 -3.14
C ASN A 239 -2.71 -17.73 -4.27
N VAL A 240 -3.82 -18.46 -4.12
CA VAL A 240 -4.88 -18.46 -5.13
C VAL A 240 -6.25 -18.75 -4.51
N PHE A 241 -7.30 -18.14 -5.08
CA PHE A 241 -8.68 -18.50 -4.77
C PHE A 241 -9.18 -19.52 -5.78
N LEU A 242 -9.43 -20.75 -5.33
CA LEU A 242 -9.73 -21.90 -6.21
C LEU A 242 -10.92 -22.72 -5.73
N ASP A 243 -11.44 -23.58 -6.59
CA ASP A 243 -12.43 -24.56 -6.22
C ASP A 243 -11.79 -25.86 -5.70
N ALA A 244 -12.24 -26.30 -4.54
CA ALA A 244 -11.82 -27.54 -3.91
C ALA A 244 -13.07 -28.41 -3.63
N GLY A 245 -13.45 -29.24 -4.60
CA GLY A 245 -14.57 -30.15 -4.45
C GLY A 245 -15.93 -29.45 -4.29
N GLY A 246 -16.15 -28.38 -5.04
CA GLY A 246 -17.40 -27.59 -5.01
C GLY A 246 -17.41 -26.50 -3.95
N ASN A 247 -16.31 -26.32 -3.20
CA ASN A 247 -16.13 -25.23 -2.25
C ASN A 247 -15.04 -24.30 -2.72
N SER A 248 -15.34 -23.01 -2.85
CA SER A 248 -14.36 -22.01 -3.20
C SER A 248 -13.58 -21.61 -1.95
N ILE A 249 -12.26 -21.77 -1.99
CA ILE A 249 -11.36 -21.53 -0.87
C ILE A 249 -10.12 -20.74 -1.29
N TYR A 250 -9.59 -19.94 -0.39
CA TYR A 250 -8.26 -19.36 -0.52
C TYR A 250 -7.19 -20.37 -0.06
N ASP A 251 -6.13 -20.51 -0.80
CA ASP A 251 -5.05 -21.46 -0.61
C ASP A 251 -3.69 -20.75 -0.87
N GLU A 252 -2.76 -20.71 -0.01
CA GLU A 252 -2.53 -21.22 1.35
C GLU A 252 -2.54 -20.08 2.39
N GLY A 253 -2.43 -18.81 1.99
CA GLY A 253 -2.30 -17.66 2.90
C GLY A 253 -0.86 -17.37 3.32
N LYS A 254 0.09 -17.58 2.42
CA LYS A 254 1.52 -17.34 2.63
C LYS A 254 1.94 -15.94 2.20
N MET A 255 3.00 -15.47 2.86
CA MET A 255 3.82 -14.35 2.42
C MET A 255 4.86 -14.85 1.40
N ALA A 256 5.52 -13.93 0.70
CA ALA A 256 6.49 -14.29 -0.33
C ALA A 256 7.70 -15.09 0.21
N ASP A 257 8.10 -14.90 1.47
CA ASP A 257 9.13 -15.68 2.14
C ASP A 257 8.66 -17.09 2.60
N GLY A 258 7.36 -17.39 2.46
CA GLY A 258 6.75 -18.64 2.89
C GLY A 258 6.16 -18.62 4.30
N THR A 259 6.34 -17.56 5.08
CA THR A 259 5.69 -17.37 6.38
C THR A 259 4.18 -17.23 6.18
N PHE A 260 3.36 -17.68 7.12
CA PHE A 260 1.91 -17.47 7.04
C PHE A 260 1.53 -16.06 7.45
N PHE A 261 0.53 -15.51 6.77
CA PHE A 261 0.03 -14.15 7.01
C PHE A 261 -0.41 -13.94 8.47
N ASP A 262 -1.09 -14.90 9.07
CA ASP A 262 -1.58 -14.83 10.45
C ASP A 262 -0.43 -14.66 11.46
N THR A 263 0.72 -15.25 11.20
CA THR A 263 1.93 -15.08 12.01
C THR A 263 2.44 -13.64 11.90
N VAL A 264 2.54 -13.09 10.68
CA VAL A 264 3.03 -11.72 10.45
C VAL A 264 2.06 -10.70 11.08
N HIS A 265 0.77 -10.82 10.77
CA HIS A 265 -0.26 -9.91 11.27
C HIS A 265 -0.41 -9.98 12.80
N GLY A 266 -0.37 -11.20 13.35
CA GLY A 266 -0.46 -11.40 14.79
C GLY A 266 0.75 -10.86 15.55
N THR A 267 1.96 -11.05 15.05
CA THR A 267 3.18 -10.50 15.69
C THR A 267 3.21 -8.98 15.60
N ASP A 268 2.81 -8.38 14.49
CA ASP A 268 2.72 -6.92 14.34
C ASP A 268 1.67 -6.32 15.29
N TRP A 269 0.51 -6.97 15.42
CA TRP A 269 -0.49 -6.56 16.39
C TRP A 269 0.04 -6.63 17.83
N LEU A 270 0.72 -7.73 18.20
CA LEU A 270 1.26 -7.93 19.54
C LEU A 270 2.30 -6.86 19.88
N GLN A 271 3.20 -6.57 18.94
CA GLN A 271 4.19 -5.51 19.09
C GLN A 271 3.50 -4.15 19.32
N ASN A 272 2.60 -3.76 18.43
CA ASN A 272 1.86 -2.49 18.54
C ASN A 272 1.08 -2.40 19.85
N ARG A 273 0.46 -3.50 20.28
CA ARG A 273 -0.28 -3.57 21.55
C ARG A 273 0.62 -3.31 22.75
N ILE A 274 1.77 -3.98 22.81
CA ILE A 274 2.73 -3.82 23.92
C ILE A 274 3.30 -2.41 23.91
N GLU A 275 3.74 -1.89 22.77
CA GLU A 275 4.27 -0.53 22.62
C GLU A 275 3.25 0.52 23.09
N THR A 276 1.99 0.38 22.65
CA THR A 276 0.89 1.26 23.04
C THR A 276 0.60 1.20 24.54
N ASP A 277 0.55 0.00 25.12
CA ASP A 277 0.28 -0.17 26.54
C ASP A 277 1.42 0.39 27.42
N VAL A 278 2.67 0.22 27.00
CA VAL A 278 3.84 0.79 27.69
C VAL A 278 3.89 2.31 27.50
N PHE A 279 3.66 2.81 26.29
CA PHE A 279 3.56 4.25 26.06
C PHE A 279 2.47 4.89 26.91
N ASN A 280 1.29 4.30 26.99
CA ASN A 280 0.19 4.79 27.81
C ASN A 280 0.52 4.76 29.31
N LEU A 281 1.32 3.80 29.78
CA LEU A 281 1.82 3.79 31.17
C LEU A 281 2.67 5.04 31.43
N MET A 282 3.62 5.34 30.53
CA MET A 282 4.50 6.52 30.67
C MET A 282 3.70 7.82 30.58
N TYR A 283 2.84 7.93 29.58
CA TYR A 283 2.04 9.13 29.29
C TYR A 283 1.05 9.48 30.40
N ARG A 284 0.36 8.47 30.97
CA ARG A 284 -0.68 8.66 32.00
C ARG A 284 -0.13 8.71 33.42
N SER A 285 1.15 8.46 33.63
CA SER A 285 1.77 8.58 34.94
C SER A 285 1.83 10.04 35.35
N PRO A 286 1.18 10.46 36.43
CA PRO A 286 1.06 11.87 36.79
C PRO A 286 2.42 12.51 37.21
N THR A 287 3.39 11.68 37.56
CA THR A 287 4.71 12.12 37.98
C THR A 287 5.80 11.48 37.11
N LYS A 288 6.07 10.20 37.27
CA LYS A 288 7.05 9.40 36.55
C LYS A 288 6.85 7.91 36.81
N VAL A 289 7.31 7.06 35.91
CA VAL A 289 7.63 5.66 36.22
C VAL A 289 9.02 5.64 36.85
N PRO A 290 9.16 5.28 38.15
CA PRO A 290 10.45 5.39 38.83
C PRO A 290 11.43 4.36 38.30
N TYR A 291 12.72 4.72 38.27
CA TYR A 291 13.80 3.81 37.89
C TYR A 291 14.17 2.89 39.06
N THR A 292 13.25 2.01 39.41
CA THR A 292 13.32 1.04 40.52
C THR A 292 12.65 -0.26 40.07
N ASP A 293 12.87 -1.35 40.80
CA ASP A 293 12.22 -2.64 40.49
C ASP A 293 10.68 -2.54 40.53
N THR A 294 10.11 -1.64 41.36
CA THR A 294 8.69 -1.32 41.29
C THR A 294 8.27 -0.72 39.97
N GLY A 295 9.04 0.22 39.42
CA GLY A 295 8.76 0.81 38.10
C GLY A 295 8.92 -0.22 36.98
N VAL A 296 9.93 -1.08 37.06
CA VAL A 296 10.12 -2.20 36.13
C VAL A 296 8.91 -3.15 36.19
N SER A 297 8.41 -3.47 37.38
CA SER A 297 7.21 -4.31 37.54
C SER A 297 5.98 -3.68 36.90
N MET A 298 5.84 -2.36 36.90
CA MET A 298 4.72 -1.68 36.19
C MET A 298 4.83 -1.88 34.66
N ILE A 299 6.04 -1.85 34.11
CA ILE A 299 6.29 -2.11 32.68
C ILE A 299 5.97 -3.58 32.36
N ILE A 300 6.47 -4.53 33.16
CA ILE A 300 6.22 -5.97 33.01
C ILE A 300 4.72 -6.27 32.95
N GLN A 301 3.92 -5.66 33.83
CA GLN A 301 2.46 -5.82 33.81
C GLN A 301 1.80 -5.38 32.51
N LYS A 302 2.36 -4.36 31.81
CA LYS A 302 1.85 -3.92 30.51
C LYS A 302 2.23 -4.90 29.40
N VAL A 303 3.46 -5.41 29.42
CA VAL A 303 3.90 -6.47 28.51
C VAL A 303 3.06 -7.72 28.69
N GLU A 304 2.87 -8.15 29.95
CA GLU A 304 2.06 -9.34 30.30
C GLU A 304 0.61 -9.19 29.82
N ARG A 305 0.02 -8.00 29.95
CA ARG A 305 -1.33 -7.73 29.46
C ARG A 305 -1.47 -8.00 27.97
N GLY A 306 -0.49 -7.54 27.15
CA GLY A 306 -0.48 -7.81 25.72
C GLY A 306 -0.35 -9.31 25.42
N LEU A 307 0.55 -10.02 26.11
CA LEU A 307 0.75 -11.46 25.95
C LEU A 307 -0.50 -12.26 26.35
N ARG A 308 -1.15 -11.94 27.46
CA ARG A 308 -2.41 -12.56 27.89
C ARG A 308 -3.53 -12.34 26.88
N GLN A 309 -3.62 -11.14 26.27
CA GLN A 309 -4.57 -10.92 25.18
C GLN A 309 -4.22 -11.77 23.96
N GLY A 310 -2.92 -11.95 23.65
CA GLY A 310 -2.46 -12.86 22.61
C GLY A 310 -2.86 -14.33 22.87
N VAL A 311 -2.88 -14.78 24.13
CA VAL A 311 -3.42 -16.10 24.48
C VAL A 311 -4.94 -16.13 24.32
N THR A 312 -5.64 -15.08 24.76
CA THR A 312 -7.10 -15.00 24.69
C THR A 312 -7.61 -15.05 23.25
N ASN A 313 -6.95 -14.33 22.33
CA ASN A 313 -7.38 -14.29 20.94
C ASN A 313 -6.89 -15.47 20.09
N GLY A 314 -6.09 -16.38 20.66
CA GLY A 314 -5.60 -17.58 19.99
C GLY A 314 -4.33 -17.36 19.14
N LEU A 315 -3.61 -16.24 19.31
CA LEU A 315 -2.30 -16.03 18.70
C LEU A 315 -1.21 -16.83 19.39
N ILE A 316 -1.26 -16.91 20.70
CA ILE A 316 -0.29 -17.57 21.57
C ILE A 316 -0.93 -18.81 22.21
N ALA A 317 -0.21 -19.91 22.28
CA ALA A 317 -0.65 -21.14 22.93
C ALA A 317 0.48 -21.80 23.72
N PRO A 318 0.14 -22.62 24.73
CA PRO A 318 1.13 -23.51 25.38
C PRO A 318 1.89 -24.35 24.35
N GLY A 319 3.21 -24.45 24.51
CA GLY A 319 4.04 -25.20 23.58
C GLY A 319 5.52 -25.11 23.89
N GLN A 320 6.31 -25.74 23.04
CA GLN A 320 7.78 -25.71 23.14
C GLN A 320 8.37 -24.57 22.34
N THR A 321 9.32 -23.89 22.92
CA THR A 321 10.21 -22.94 22.25
C THR A 321 11.22 -23.66 21.37
N THR A 322 11.96 -22.93 20.54
CA THR A 322 13.01 -23.50 19.66
C THR A 322 14.16 -24.16 20.42
N ASP A 323 14.39 -23.78 21.68
CA ASP A 323 15.40 -24.40 22.56
C ASP A 323 14.87 -25.61 23.35
N GLY A 324 13.62 -26.03 23.08
CA GLY A 324 12.98 -27.19 23.71
C GLY A 324 12.32 -26.91 25.07
N THR A 325 12.33 -25.68 25.56
CA THR A 325 11.65 -25.32 26.82
C THR A 325 10.15 -25.28 26.62
N TYR A 326 9.37 -26.00 27.44
CA TYR A 326 7.92 -25.96 27.39
C TYR A 326 7.36 -24.78 28.21
N LEU A 327 6.50 -23.95 27.61
CA LEU A 327 5.85 -22.81 28.23
C LEU A 327 4.37 -23.12 28.46
N GLU A 328 3.97 -23.35 29.71
CA GLU A 328 2.59 -23.67 30.09
C GLU A 328 1.59 -22.54 29.81
N LEU A 329 2.03 -21.29 29.93
CA LEU A 329 1.22 -20.10 29.60
C LEU A 329 1.35 -19.70 28.12
N GLY A 330 2.18 -20.38 27.33
CA GLY A 330 2.53 -19.99 25.97
C GLY A 330 3.54 -18.84 25.89
N TYR A 331 3.94 -18.25 27.01
CA TYR A 331 4.93 -17.18 27.05
C TYR A 331 5.70 -17.19 28.38
N ARG A 332 6.88 -16.52 28.36
CA ARG A 332 7.69 -16.19 29.53
C ARG A 332 8.23 -14.77 29.39
N ILE A 333 8.28 -14.06 30.49
CA ILE A 333 8.87 -12.71 30.58
C ILE A 333 10.10 -12.82 31.47
N ASP A 334 11.22 -12.32 30.97
CA ASP A 334 12.47 -12.23 31.71
C ASP A 334 12.81 -10.74 31.91
N TYR A 335 13.47 -10.40 33.01
CA TYR A 335 13.89 -9.03 33.29
C TYR A 335 15.22 -8.96 34.02
N ILE A 336 15.90 -7.85 33.88
CA ILE A 336 17.15 -7.55 34.59
C ILE A 336 16.78 -6.65 35.79
N PRO A 337 17.12 -7.03 37.05
CA PRO A 337 16.94 -6.16 38.21
C PRO A 337 17.66 -4.83 38.02
N VAL A 338 17.11 -3.74 38.60
CA VAL A 338 17.70 -2.40 38.47
C VAL A 338 19.12 -2.34 39.03
N SER A 339 19.46 -3.17 40.05
CA SER A 339 20.81 -3.29 40.57
C SER A 339 21.83 -3.65 39.50
N ASP A 340 21.45 -4.48 38.54
CA ASP A 340 22.34 -5.09 37.54
C ASP A 340 22.41 -4.29 36.24
N VAL A 341 21.63 -3.19 36.14
CA VAL A 341 21.67 -2.29 34.99
C VAL A 341 22.90 -1.40 35.08
N SER A 342 23.52 -1.10 33.92
CA SER A 342 24.70 -0.23 33.85
C SER A 342 24.42 1.18 34.36
N ASP A 343 25.43 1.83 34.99
CA ASP A 343 25.30 3.22 35.46
C ASP A 343 25.11 4.19 34.28
N ALA A 344 25.62 3.87 33.10
CA ALA A 344 25.41 4.66 31.89
C ALA A 344 23.93 4.66 31.47
N ASP A 345 23.28 3.50 31.46
CA ASP A 345 21.85 3.40 31.12
C ASP A 345 20.99 4.07 32.20
N LYS A 346 21.34 3.90 33.49
CA LYS A 346 20.65 4.60 34.58
C LYS A 346 20.78 6.12 34.43
N GLY A 347 21.99 6.62 34.14
CA GLY A 347 22.22 8.04 33.90
C GLY A 347 21.48 8.61 32.70
N ASN A 348 21.33 7.84 31.64
CA ASN A 348 20.59 8.20 30.43
C ASN A 348 19.08 7.90 30.56
N ARG A 349 18.61 7.37 31.69
CA ARG A 349 17.22 6.97 31.94
C ARG A 349 16.68 5.95 30.92
N ILE A 350 17.53 5.05 30.45
CA ILE A 350 17.20 4.00 29.48
C ILE A 350 17.13 2.67 30.25
N TYR A 351 16.03 1.93 30.09
CA TYR A 351 15.92 0.57 30.63
C TYR A 351 15.67 -0.41 29.48
N ARG A 352 16.55 -1.40 29.32
CA ARG A 352 16.56 -2.40 28.25
C ARG A 352 16.34 -3.82 28.75
N GLY A 353 15.95 -3.96 30.00
CA GLY A 353 16.02 -5.23 30.72
C GLY A 353 14.77 -6.11 30.61
N VAL A 354 13.69 -5.71 29.93
CA VAL A 354 12.51 -6.59 29.77
C VAL A 354 12.58 -7.30 28.41
N THR A 355 12.55 -8.62 28.46
CA THR A 355 12.46 -9.50 27.28
C THR A 355 11.33 -10.50 27.45
N PHE A 356 10.79 -11.02 26.37
CA PHE A 356 9.82 -12.11 26.45
C PHE A 356 10.03 -13.11 25.31
N ILE A 357 9.56 -14.34 25.54
CA ILE A 357 9.44 -15.39 24.54
C ILE A 357 7.97 -15.81 24.52
N ALA A 358 7.38 -15.98 23.33
CA ALA A 358 6.02 -16.44 23.15
C ALA A 358 5.97 -17.53 22.06
N VAL A 359 5.10 -18.52 22.25
CA VAL A 359 4.89 -19.63 21.31
C VAL A 359 3.61 -19.36 20.51
N GLY A 360 3.72 -19.24 19.19
CA GLY A 360 2.58 -19.03 18.31
C GLY A 360 1.69 -20.28 18.21
N ALA A 361 0.38 -20.09 18.27
CA ALA A 361 -0.60 -21.17 18.17
C ALA A 361 -0.60 -21.85 16.78
N GLY A 362 -0.35 -21.05 15.71
CA GLY A 362 -0.46 -21.52 14.34
C GLY A 362 -1.87 -22.01 13.96
N ALA A 363 -1.99 -22.55 12.75
CA ALA A 363 -3.23 -23.16 12.28
C ALA A 363 -2.96 -24.51 11.59
N ILE A 364 -3.87 -25.46 11.74
CA ILE A 364 -3.79 -26.74 11.04
C ILE A 364 -4.37 -26.57 9.63
N HIS A 365 -3.54 -26.70 8.60
CA HIS A 365 -3.96 -26.57 7.19
C HIS A 365 -4.13 -27.93 6.50
N LYS A 366 -3.39 -28.96 6.92
CA LYS A 366 -3.44 -30.29 6.31
C LYS A 366 -3.55 -31.36 7.38
N ILE A 367 -4.42 -32.33 7.16
CA ILE A 367 -4.66 -33.45 8.06
C ILE A 367 -4.49 -34.75 7.28
N THR A 368 -3.73 -35.69 7.77
CA THR A 368 -3.67 -37.07 7.28
C THR A 368 -4.31 -37.99 8.31
N ILE A 369 -5.31 -38.76 7.88
CA ILE A 369 -6.00 -39.74 8.71
C ILE A 369 -5.72 -41.14 8.12
N THR A 370 -5.18 -42.01 8.91
CA THR A 370 -4.97 -43.42 8.54
C THR A 370 -5.88 -44.30 9.39
N GLY A 371 -6.67 -45.14 8.75
CA GLY A 371 -7.53 -46.12 9.41
C GLY A 371 -7.41 -47.49 8.78
N SER A 372 -7.62 -48.56 9.57
CA SER A 372 -7.74 -49.93 9.07
C SER A 372 -9.15 -50.42 9.38
N PHE A 373 -9.76 -51.10 8.41
CA PHE A 373 -11.01 -51.83 8.60
C PHE A 373 -10.68 -53.34 8.55
N SER A 374 -11.06 -54.09 9.56
CA SER A 374 -10.98 -55.56 9.59
C SER A 374 -12.38 -56.17 9.67
N GLU A 375 -12.68 -57.12 8.82
CA GLU A 375 -13.91 -57.95 8.86
C GLU A 375 -13.75 -59.10 9.87
#